data_89b508c2cc5207f25f7deefef2d5b96a
#
_entry.id   89b508c2cc5207f25f7deefef2d5b96a
#
_cell.length_a   1.000
_cell.length_b   1.000
_cell.length_c   1.000
_cell.angle_alpha   90.00
_cell.angle_beta   90.00
_cell.angle_gamma   90.00
#
_symmetry.space_group_name_H-M   'P 1'
#
loop_
_entity.id
_entity.type
_entity.pdbx_description
1 polymer ?
#
loop_
_entity_poly.entity_id
_entity_poly.type
_entity_poly.pdbx_seq_one_letter_code
_entity_poly.pdbx_strand_id
1 'polypeptide(L)'
;RSSAASDVYKRQDYAKIVHELEKVKAPEGVNLYVGGTPAMEVESLDALFHTLPWMALYVVLATFLLMALVFGSFVLPLKAIVMTLLTLGATLGILTLMFVAGLGSDILNFTPGPLMSPILVLIIAIVYGLSTDYEVFLVSRMVEARRRGASTDESIAAGTAHTGGIITAAALIMIVVSGAFGFSDIVMMKYIAYGMIFALLIDATIVRMLLVPAVMHLLREDNWWAPSWLRHATTTLTGGATHRGKTVPFTELK
;
A
#
# COMPACT_ATOMS: atom_id res chain seq x y z
N ARG A 1 26.93 14.10 -12.16
CA ARG A 1 25.77 14.86 -11.59
C ARG A 1 24.92 15.61 -12.62
N SER A 2 25.31 15.59 -13.92
CA SER A 2 24.61 16.31 -15.00
C SER A 2 23.58 15.47 -15.77
N SER A 3 23.64 14.13 -15.68
CA SER A 3 22.86 13.24 -16.56
C SER A 3 21.38 13.16 -16.19
N ALA A 4 21.03 12.94 -14.93
CA ALA A 4 19.62 12.78 -14.54
C ALA A 4 18.77 14.05 -14.71
N ALA A 5 19.33 15.21 -14.40
CA ALA A 5 18.65 16.50 -14.64
C ALA A 5 18.47 16.77 -16.15
N SER A 6 19.47 16.40 -16.97
CA SER A 6 19.40 16.50 -18.42
C SER A 6 18.34 15.58 -19.02
N ASP A 7 18.16 14.38 -18.46
CA ASP A 7 17.18 13.41 -18.96
C ASP A 7 15.73 13.78 -18.58
N VAL A 8 15.54 14.38 -17.40
CA VAL A 8 14.24 14.95 -17.00
C VAL A 8 13.86 16.15 -17.89
N TYR A 9 14.83 17.01 -18.21
CA TYR A 9 14.61 18.14 -19.14
C TYR A 9 14.26 17.67 -20.55
N LYS A 10 14.99 16.69 -21.06
CA LYS A 10 14.70 16.08 -22.39
C LYS A 10 13.32 15.45 -22.44
N ARG A 11 12.86 14.80 -21.36
CA ARG A 11 11.51 14.21 -21.32
C ARG A 11 10.40 15.26 -21.38
N GLN A 12 10.56 16.40 -20.70
CA GLN A 12 9.59 17.49 -20.80
C GLN A 12 9.54 18.07 -22.23
N ASP A 13 10.68 18.12 -22.90
CA ASP A 13 10.74 18.56 -24.29
C ASP A 13 10.10 17.53 -25.23
N TYR A 14 10.31 16.23 -25.00
CA TYR A 14 9.64 15.18 -25.80
C TYR A 14 8.11 15.18 -25.59
N ALA A 15 7.62 15.36 -24.38
CA ALA A 15 6.19 15.45 -24.13
C ALA A 15 5.55 16.62 -24.88
N LYS A 16 6.20 17.80 -24.88
CA LYS A 16 5.73 18.95 -25.66
C LYS A 16 5.71 18.66 -27.16
N ILE A 17 6.78 18.05 -27.67
CA ILE A 17 6.89 17.71 -29.10
C ILE A 17 5.80 16.70 -29.50
N VAL A 18 5.57 15.67 -28.69
CA VAL A 18 4.51 14.68 -28.95
C VAL A 18 3.15 15.36 -28.98
N HIS A 19 2.81 16.18 -27.99
CA HIS A 19 1.54 16.90 -27.95
C HIS A 19 1.38 17.95 -29.08
N GLU A 20 2.47 18.54 -29.56
CA GLU A 20 2.42 19.43 -30.74
C GLU A 20 2.20 18.65 -32.03
N LEU A 21 2.84 17.49 -32.18
CA LEU A 21 2.64 16.61 -33.33
C LEU A 21 1.22 16.05 -33.40
N GLU A 22 0.61 15.70 -32.25
CA GLU A 22 -0.78 15.24 -32.18
C GLU A 22 -1.79 16.32 -32.62
N LYS A 23 -1.44 17.59 -32.43
CA LYS A 23 -2.29 18.72 -32.84
C LYS A 23 -2.23 19.03 -34.37
N VAL A 24 -1.29 18.44 -35.09
CA VAL A 24 -1.17 18.65 -36.53
C VAL A 24 -2.38 18.05 -37.23
N LYS A 25 -3.14 18.91 -37.93
CA LYS A 25 -4.30 18.47 -38.69
C LYS A 25 -3.83 17.74 -39.96
N ALA A 26 -4.21 16.48 -40.07
CA ALA A 26 -3.98 15.70 -41.27
C ALA A 26 -4.85 16.24 -42.44
N PRO A 27 -4.39 16.15 -43.67
CA PRO A 27 -5.21 16.43 -44.83
C PRO A 27 -6.46 15.52 -44.90
N GLU A 28 -7.52 15.96 -45.60
CA GLU A 28 -8.73 15.15 -45.78
C GLU A 28 -8.42 13.76 -46.33
N GLY A 29 -8.91 12.72 -45.65
CA GLY A 29 -8.71 11.32 -46.04
C GLY A 29 -7.43 10.66 -45.53
N VAL A 30 -6.61 11.36 -44.72
CA VAL A 30 -5.38 10.82 -44.12
C VAL A 30 -5.50 10.82 -42.60
N ASN A 31 -5.19 9.70 -41.96
CA ASN A 31 -5.04 9.61 -40.50
C ASN A 31 -3.56 9.72 -40.12
N LEU A 32 -3.22 10.68 -39.30
CA LEU A 32 -1.87 10.87 -38.77
C LEU A 32 -1.77 10.15 -37.41
N TYR A 33 -0.81 9.26 -37.27
CA TYR A 33 -0.50 8.58 -36.00
C TYR A 33 0.91 8.95 -35.59
N VAL A 34 1.04 9.48 -34.38
CA VAL A 34 2.35 9.74 -33.74
C VAL A 34 2.74 8.49 -32.97
N GLY A 35 3.92 7.95 -33.23
CA GLY A 35 4.39 6.71 -32.60
C GLY A 35 5.85 6.80 -32.21
N GLY A 36 6.34 5.72 -31.63
CA GLY A 36 7.72 5.58 -31.13
C GLY A 36 7.79 5.62 -29.61
N THR A 37 8.95 5.26 -29.05
CA THR A 37 9.14 5.16 -27.60
C THR A 37 8.73 6.43 -26.84
N PRO A 38 9.06 7.65 -27.27
CA PRO A 38 8.64 8.85 -26.55
C PRO A 38 7.12 9.05 -26.54
N ALA A 39 6.43 8.76 -27.64
CA ALA A 39 4.97 8.86 -27.71
C ALA A 39 4.30 7.84 -26.78
N MET A 40 4.75 6.58 -26.80
CA MET A 40 4.26 5.54 -25.90
C MET A 40 4.47 5.89 -24.42
N GLU A 41 5.60 6.49 -24.05
CA GLU A 41 5.85 6.93 -22.67
C GLU A 41 4.89 8.04 -22.25
N VAL A 42 4.66 9.04 -23.11
CA VAL A 42 3.75 10.17 -22.85
C VAL A 42 2.31 9.67 -22.73
N GLU A 43 1.82 8.91 -23.70
CA GLU A 43 0.47 8.33 -23.68
C GLU A 43 0.24 7.43 -22.46
N SER A 44 1.25 6.60 -22.10
CA SER A 44 1.17 5.73 -20.91
C SER A 44 1.08 6.54 -19.62
N LEU A 45 1.84 7.64 -19.52
CA LEU A 45 1.79 8.54 -18.36
C LEU A 45 0.43 9.22 -18.26
N ASP A 46 -0.07 9.77 -19.36
CA ASP A 46 -1.35 10.47 -19.39
C ASP A 46 -2.51 9.52 -19.06
N ALA A 47 -2.52 8.32 -19.62
CA ALA A 47 -3.49 7.29 -19.31
C ALA A 47 -3.43 6.88 -17.82
N LEU A 48 -2.23 6.75 -17.25
CA LEU A 48 -2.03 6.45 -15.85
C LEU A 48 -2.55 7.57 -14.94
N PHE A 49 -2.15 8.81 -15.18
CA PHE A 49 -2.59 9.95 -14.36
C PHE A 49 -4.10 10.17 -14.41
N HIS A 50 -4.74 9.85 -15.54
CA HIS A 50 -6.18 9.94 -15.68
C HIS A 50 -6.92 8.79 -14.98
N THR A 51 -6.41 7.58 -15.05
CA THR A 51 -7.11 6.36 -14.61
C THR A 51 -6.76 5.97 -13.17
N LEU A 52 -5.50 6.15 -12.77
CA LEU A 52 -4.97 5.72 -11.46
C LEU A 52 -5.74 6.31 -10.26
N PRO A 53 -6.12 7.60 -10.23
CA PRO A 53 -6.89 8.15 -9.12
C PRO A 53 -8.23 7.46 -8.90
N TRP A 54 -8.93 7.12 -9.98
CA TRP A 54 -10.21 6.43 -9.92
C TRP A 54 -10.06 4.98 -9.46
N MET A 55 -9.03 4.28 -9.96
CA MET A 55 -8.70 2.94 -9.53
C MET A 55 -8.30 2.92 -8.05
N ALA A 56 -7.47 3.85 -7.61
CA ALA A 56 -7.07 3.98 -6.22
C ALA A 56 -8.28 4.28 -5.32
N LEU A 57 -9.14 5.21 -5.72
CA LEU A 57 -10.37 5.53 -4.99
C LEU A 57 -11.27 4.31 -4.87
N TYR A 58 -11.48 3.56 -5.96
CA TYR A 58 -12.29 2.34 -5.95
C TYR A 58 -11.72 1.31 -4.97
N VAL A 59 -10.42 1.03 -5.04
CA VAL A 59 -9.77 0.04 -4.16
C VAL A 59 -9.85 0.48 -2.69
N VAL A 60 -9.58 1.74 -2.40
CA VAL A 60 -9.66 2.30 -1.04
C VAL A 60 -11.09 2.22 -0.50
N LEU A 61 -12.09 2.60 -1.30
CA LEU A 61 -13.50 2.54 -0.87
C LEU A 61 -13.97 1.10 -0.68
N ALA A 62 -13.61 0.19 -1.60
CA ALA A 62 -13.96 -1.22 -1.48
C ALA A 62 -13.34 -1.86 -0.22
N THR A 63 -12.05 -1.61 0.01
CA THR A 63 -11.33 -2.09 1.20
C THR A 63 -11.94 -1.50 2.47
N PHE A 64 -12.19 -0.19 2.49
CA PHE A 64 -12.84 0.48 3.61
C PHE A 64 -14.19 -0.14 3.95
N LEU A 65 -15.04 -0.33 2.94
CA LEU A 65 -16.38 -0.89 3.13
C LEU A 65 -16.32 -2.32 3.65
N LEU A 66 -15.49 -3.16 3.03
CA LEU A 66 -15.32 -4.55 3.46
C LEU A 66 -14.81 -4.64 4.90
N MET A 67 -13.78 -3.89 5.25
CA MET A 67 -13.24 -3.88 6.61
C MET A 67 -14.26 -3.33 7.62
N ALA A 68 -14.99 -2.26 7.27
CA ALA A 68 -16.03 -1.68 8.12
C ALA A 68 -17.15 -2.70 8.41
N LEU A 69 -17.60 -3.44 7.40
CA LEU A 69 -18.59 -4.49 7.55
C LEU A 69 -18.09 -5.67 8.39
N VAL A 70 -16.85 -6.12 8.16
CA VAL A 70 -16.27 -7.27 8.88
C VAL A 70 -16.00 -6.96 10.35
N PHE A 71 -15.44 -5.81 10.63
CA PHE A 71 -15.03 -5.42 11.99
C PHE A 71 -16.12 -4.71 12.77
N GLY A 72 -17.14 -4.16 12.10
CA GLY A 72 -18.20 -3.41 12.75
C GLY A 72 -17.71 -2.09 13.35
N SER A 73 -16.69 -1.49 12.77
CA SER A 73 -16.11 -0.20 13.15
C SER A 73 -15.85 0.65 11.92
N PHE A 74 -16.02 1.95 12.04
CA PHE A 74 -15.67 2.93 11.01
C PHE A 74 -14.23 3.42 11.17
N VAL A 75 -13.73 3.47 12.38
CA VAL A 75 -12.41 4.02 12.71
C VAL A 75 -11.27 3.05 12.33
N LEU A 76 -11.46 1.75 12.55
CA LEU A 76 -10.45 0.76 12.23
C LEU A 76 -10.02 0.76 10.74
N PRO A 77 -10.96 0.73 9.76
CA PRO A 77 -10.57 0.84 8.36
C PRO A 77 -9.93 2.18 7.99
N LEU A 78 -10.43 3.28 8.56
CA LEU A 78 -9.86 4.61 8.31
C LEU A 78 -8.40 4.67 8.77
N LYS A 79 -8.12 4.18 9.96
CA LYS A 79 -6.76 4.06 10.49
C LYS A 79 -5.90 3.18 9.58
N ALA A 80 -6.40 2.02 9.15
CA ALA A 80 -5.67 1.11 8.26
C ALA A 80 -5.24 1.80 6.95
N ILE A 81 -6.16 2.53 6.31
CA ILE A 81 -5.86 3.28 5.09
C ILE A 81 -4.76 4.32 5.34
N VAL A 82 -4.86 5.10 6.42
CA VAL A 82 -3.84 6.12 6.75
C VAL A 82 -2.47 5.46 6.97
N MET A 83 -2.40 4.34 7.67
CA MET A 83 -1.15 3.60 7.90
C MET A 83 -0.56 3.07 6.60
N THR A 84 -1.39 2.50 5.72
CA THR A 84 -0.94 2.04 4.40
C THR A 84 -0.43 3.18 3.53
N LEU A 85 -1.09 4.34 3.55
CA LEU A 85 -0.62 5.53 2.82
C LEU A 85 0.73 6.05 3.36
N LEU A 86 0.94 6.00 4.67
CA LEU A 86 2.24 6.33 5.27
C LEU A 86 3.34 5.37 4.81
N THR A 87 3.06 4.05 4.82
CA THR A 87 4.00 3.04 4.31
C THR A 87 4.34 3.29 2.84
N LEU A 88 3.33 3.52 2.00
CA LEU A 88 3.53 3.81 0.58
C LEU A 88 4.34 5.09 0.38
N GLY A 89 3.99 6.17 1.06
CA GLY A 89 4.70 7.45 0.98
C GLY A 89 6.16 7.32 1.37
N ALA A 90 6.45 6.64 2.47
CA ALA A 90 7.82 6.40 2.93
C ALA A 90 8.60 5.52 1.92
N THR A 91 7.98 4.44 1.44
CA THR A 91 8.60 3.54 0.45
C THR A 91 8.93 4.25 -0.85
N LEU A 92 7.97 4.99 -1.42
CA LEU A 92 8.18 5.75 -2.65
C LEU A 92 9.20 6.86 -2.46
N GLY A 93 9.23 7.51 -1.28
CA GLY A 93 10.24 8.49 -0.92
C GLY A 93 11.64 7.88 -0.93
N ILE A 94 11.84 6.72 -0.31
CA ILE A 94 13.12 6.02 -0.30
C ILE A 94 13.52 5.58 -1.72
N LEU A 95 12.60 5.03 -2.50
CA LEU A 95 12.88 4.64 -3.89
C LEU A 95 13.30 5.85 -4.74
N THR A 96 12.68 6.99 -4.54
CA THR A 96 13.06 8.24 -5.22
C THR A 96 14.45 8.69 -4.81
N LEU A 97 14.78 8.67 -3.51
CA LEU A 97 16.11 9.00 -3.03
C LEU A 97 17.17 8.04 -3.58
N MET A 98 16.89 6.74 -3.65
CA MET A 98 17.84 5.76 -4.19
C MET A 98 17.99 5.90 -5.69
N PHE A 99 16.91 5.72 -6.44
CA PHE A 99 17.00 5.52 -7.88
C PHE A 99 16.99 6.81 -8.69
N VAL A 100 16.37 7.88 -8.20
CA VAL A 100 16.36 9.18 -8.88
C VAL A 100 17.50 10.07 -8.42
N ALA A 101 17.69 10.23 -7.10
CA ALA A 101 18.77 11.03 -6.55
C ALA A 101 20.12 10.29 -6.53
N GLY A 102 20.14 8.96 -6.76
CA GLY A 102 21.36 8.16 -6.87
C GLY A 102 21.98 7.74 -5.55
N LEU A 103 21.21 7.77 -4.45
CA LEU A 103 21.73 7.33 -3.16
C LEU A 103 22.03 5.83 -3.19
N GLY A 104 23.30 5.46 -3.02
CA GLY A 104 23.74 4.06 -3.05
C GLY A 104 24.00 3.48 -4.45
N SER A 105 23.98 4.29 -5.51
CA SER A 105 24.21 3.84 -6.89
C SER A 105 25.55 3.13 -7.08
N ASP A 106 26.59 3.61 -6.41
CA ASP A 106 27.95 3.03 -6.50
C ASP A 106 28.04 1.65 -5.84
N ILE A 107 27.27 1.43 -4.76
CA ILE A 107 27.29 0.15 -4.01
C ILE A 107 26.43 -0.89 -4.71
N LEU A 108 25.28 -0.46 -5.24
CA LEU A 108 24.26 -1.34 -5.82
C LEU A 108 24.39 -1.49 -7.34
N ASN A 109 25.39 -0.84 -7.92
CA ASN A 109 25.74 -0.90 -9.35
C ASN A 109 24.52 -0.67 -10.25
N PHE A 110 23.96 0.55 -10.20
CA PHE A 110 22.91 0.99 -11.11
C PHE A 110 23.13 2.44 -11.53
N THR A 111 22.61 2.80 -12.71
CA THR A 111 22.60 4.18 -13.18
C THR A 111 21.35 4.87 -12.67
N PRO A 112 21.47 5.99 -11.93
CA PRO A 112 20.31 6.77 -11.50
C PRO A 112 19.49 7.26 -12.70
N GLY A 113 18.18 7.15 -12.58
CA GLY A 113 17.26 7.55 -13.63
C GLY A 113 15.84 7.64 -13.10
N PRO A 114 14.91 8.18 -13.88
CA PRO A 114 13.52 8.27 -13.46
C PRO A 114 12.89 6.88 -13.34
N LEU A 115 12.05 6.72 -12.33
CA LEU A 115 11.29 5.49 -12.11
C LEU A 115 10.28 5.28 -13.25
N MET A 116 10.18 4.07 -13.75
CA MET A 116 9.22 3.72 -14.81
C MET A 116 7.80 3.62 -14.21
N SER A 117 6.87 4.37 -14.80
CA SER A 117 5.50 4.47 -14.28
C SER A 117 4.76 3.14 -14.12
N PRO A 118 4.82 2.17 -15.06
CA PRO A 118 4.16 0.89 -14.87
C PRO A 118 4.66 0.12 -13.65
N ILE A 119 5.96 0.23 -13.34
CA ILE A 119 6.55 -0.45 -12.19
C ILE A 119 6.15 0.21 -10.89
N LEU A 120 6.05 1.55 -10.87
CA LEU A 120 5.54 2.28 -9.71
C LEU A 120 4.12 1.82 -9.36
N VAL A 121 3.24 1.73 -10.36
CA VAL A 121 1.87 1.23 -10.17
C VAL A 121 1.87 -0.20 -9.63
N LEU A 122 2.73 -1.05 -10.17
CA LEU A 122 2.88 -2.43 -9.70
C LEU A 122 3.31 -2.48 -8.22
N ILE A 123 4.34 -1.71 -7.86
CA ILE A 123 4.82 -1.62 -6.46
C ILE A 123 3.71 -1.11 -5.54
N ILE A 124 3.01 -0.04 -5.93
CA ILE A 124 1.89 0.51 -5.16
C ILE A 124 0.81 -0.56 -4.95
N ALA A 125 0.41 -1.27 -6.01
CA ALA A 125 -0.63 -2.28 -5.93
C ALA A 125 -0.24 -3.45 -5.01
N ILE A 126 0.99 -3.96 -5.15
CA ILE A 126 1.48 -5.08 -4.33
C ILE A 126 1.61 -4.64 -2.86
N VAL A 127 2.23 -3.50 -2.60
CA VAL A 127 2.45 -2.99 -1.22
C VAL A 127 1.11 -2.70 -0.56
N TYR A 128 0.15 -2.08 -1.28
CA TYR A 128 -1.18 -1.81 -0.77
C TYR A 128 -1.91 -3.10 -0.40
N GLY A 129 -1.95 -4.08 -1.31
CA GLY A 129 -2.61 -5.37 -1.06
C GLY A 129 -2.01 -6.10 0.13
N LEU A 130 -0.69 -6.23 0.15
CA LEU A 130 0.03 -6.94 1.20
C LEU A 130 -0.13 -6.28 2.58
N SER A 131 -0.02 -4.96 2.64
CA SER A 131 -0.22 -4.20 3.89
C SER A 131 -1.66 -4.36 4.41
N THR A 132 -2.64 -4.30 3.51
CA THR A 132 -4.06 -4.48 3.86
C THR A 132 -4.34 -5.89 4.39
N ASP A 133 -3.82 -6.95 3.75
CA ASP A 133 -4.04 -8.34 4.17
C ASP A 133 -3.51 -8.59 5.59
N TYR A 134 -2.32 -8.09 5.87
CA TYR A 134 -1.75 -8.22 7.22
C TYR A 134 -2.49 -7.36 8.26
N GLU A 135 -2.98 -6.17 7.88
CA GLU A 135 -3.77 -5.34 8.78
C GLU A 135 -5.09 -6.02 9.15
N VAL A 136 -5.79 -6.61 8.17
CA VAL A 136 -7.00 -7.40 8.40
C VAL A 136 -6.74 -8.54 9.37
N PHE A 137 -5.61 -9.24 9.22
CA PHE A 137 -5.25 -10.35 10.10
C PHE A 137 -4.97 -9.88 11.53
N LEU A 138 -4.21 -8.81 11.71
CA LEU A 138 -3.93 -8.21 13.02
C LEU A 138 -5.19 -7.72 13.72
N VAL A 139 -5.99 -6.89 13.01
CA VAL A 139 -7.20 -6.29 13.55
C VAL A 139 -8.26 -7.35 13.87
N SER A 140 -8.37 -8.43 13.08
CA SER A 140 -9.33 -9.51 13.37
C SER A 140 -9.09 -10.14 14.73
N ARG A 141 -7.82 -10.33 15.14
CA ARG A 141 -7.47 -10.87 16.46
C ARG A 141 -7.76 -9.88 17.59
N MET A 142 -7.54 -8.58 17.33
CA MET A 142 -7.90 -7.54 18.31
C MET A 142 -9.42 -7.48 18.53
N VAL A 143 -10.19 -7.52 17.44
CA VAL A 143 -11.67 -7.55 17.48
C VAL A 143 -12.18 -8.81 18.19
N GLU A 144 -11.55 -9.96 17.93
CA GLU A 144 -11.90 -11.21 18.61
C GLU A 144 -11.69 -11.12 20.12
N ALA A 145 -10.54 -10.61 20.58
CA ALA A 145 -10.26 -10.38 21.98
C ALA A 145 -11.28 -9.40 22.61
N ARG A 146 -11.60 -8.32 21.90
CA ARG A 146 -12.60 -7.34 22.33
C ARG A 146 -13.99 -7.96 22.50
N ARG A 147 -14.42 -8.78 21.54
CA ARG A 147 -15.73 -9.49 21.61
C ARG A 147 -15.80 -10.48 22.80
N ARG A 148 -14.65 -10.95 23.28
CA ARG A 148 -14.54 -11.78 24.49
C ARG A 148 -14.50 -10.97 25.79
N GLY A 149 -14.65 -9.65 25.74
CA GLY A 149 -14.71 -8.76 26.90
C GLY A 149 -13.38 -8.15 27.32
N ALA A 150 -12.31 -8.31 26.53
CA ALA A 150 -11.05 -7.64 26.81
C ALA A 150 -11.19 -6.11 26.69
N SER A 151 -10.43 -5.37 27.49
CA SER A 151 -10.25 -3.92 27.33
C SER A 151 -9.56 -3.61 25.99
N THR A 152 -9.53 -2.34 25.60
CA THR A 152 -8.83 -1.93 24.37
C THR A 152 -7.34 -2.28 24.44
N ASP A 153 -6.68 -2.01 25.55
CA ASP A 153 -5.25 -2.29 25.74
C ASP A 153 -4.95 -3.80 25.72
N GLU A 154 -5.78 -4.60 26.39
CA GLU A 154 -5.67 -6.06 26.34
C GLU A 154 -5.91 -6.63 24.94
N SER A 155 -6.85 -6.04 24.20
CA SER A 155 -7.12 -6.43 22.80
C SER A 155 -5.92 -6.14 21.89
N ILE A 156 -5.28 -4.97 22.06
CA ILE A 156 -4.06 -4.60 21.34
C ILE A 156 -2.94 -5.57 21.66
N ALA A 157 -2.69 -5.82 22.95
CA ALA A 157 -1.65 -6.73 23.41
C ALA A 157 -1.88 -8.17 22.88
N ALA A 158 -3.10 -8.68 22.98
CA ALA A 158 -3.45 -10.01 22.50
C ALA A 158 -3.30 -10.14 20.98
N GLY A 159 -3.80 -9.15 20.23
CA GLY A 159 -3.66 -9.12 18.76
C GLY A 159 -2.20 -9.12 18.34
N THR A 160 -1.39 -8.22 18.90
CA THR A 160 0.03 -8.10 18.58
C THR A 160 0.83 -9.36 18.99
N ALA A 161 0.59 -9.91 20.15
CA ALA A 161 1.29 -11.11 20.65
C ALA A 161 1.01 -12.34 19.75
N HIS A 162 -0.26 -12.55 19.35
CA HIS A 162 -0.62 -13.72 18.54
C HIS A 162 -0.21 -13.61 17.08
N THR A 163 -0.17 -12.40 16.51
CA THR A 163 0.08 -12.22 15.07
C THR A 163 1.49 -11.75 14.76
N GLY A 164 2.18 -11.10 15.71
CA GLY A 164 3.48 -10.48 15.46
C GLY A 164 4.53 -11.45 14.93
N GLY A 165 4.64 -12.63 15.54
CA GLY A 165 5.58 -13.66 15.09
C GLY A 165 5.29 -14.17 13.66
N ILE A 166 4.02 -14.39 13.33
CA ILE A 166 3.60 -14.86 12.00
C ILE A 166 3.87 -13.79 10.95
N ILE A 167 3.50 -12.54 11.23
CA ILE A 167 3.70 -11.41 10.33
C ILE A 167 5.18 -11.17 10.10
N THR A 168 5.99 -11.19 11.15
CA THR A 168 7.44 -11.00 11.05
C THR A 168 8.09 -12.12 10.23
N ALA A 169 7.71 -13.37 10.45
CA ALA A 169 8.22 -14.50 9.68
C ALA A 169 7.84 -14.40 8.19
N ALA A 170 6.59 -14.07 7.91
CA ALA A 170 6.12 -13.88 6.53
C ALA A 170 6.82 -12.70 5.85
N ALA A 171 6.97 -11.57 6.54
CA ALA A 171 7.70 -10.41 6.03
C ALA A 171 9.17 -10.77 5.73
N LEU A 172 9.83 -11.51 6.63
CA LEU A 172 11.22 -11.95 6.41
C LEU A 172 11.36 -12.84 5.19
N ILE A 173 10.47 -13.81 5.01
CA ILE A 173 10.46 -14.69 3.83
C ILE A 173 10.31 -13.84 2.56
N MET A 174 9.35 -12.92 2.55
CA MET A 174 9.12 -12.04 1.39
C MET A 174 10.30 -11.12 1.11
N ILE A 175 10.97 -10.60 2.16
CA ILE A 175 12.19 -9.78 2.02
C ILE A 175 13.31 -10.61 1.39
N VAL A 176 13.52 -11.86 1.81
CA VAL A 176 14.55 -12.74 1.25
C VAL A 176 14.24 -13.05 -0.21
N VAL A 177 12.99 -13.41 -0.53
CA VAL A 177 12.57 -13.72 -1.91
C VAL A 177 12.71 -12.48 -2.81
N SER A 178 12.21 -11.32 -2.37
CA SER A 178 12.33 -10.07 -3.13
C SER A 178 13.78 -9.63 -3.25
N GLY A 179 14.59 -9.85 -2.20
CA GLY A 179 16.02 -9.54 -2.15
C GLY A 179 16.82 -10.25 -3.24
N ALA A 180 16.41 -11.46 -3.65
CA ALA A 180 17.06 -12.17 -4.75
C ALA A 180 17.04 -11.36 -6.06
N PHE A 181 15.97 -10.62 -6.33
CA PHE A 181 15.87 -9.73 -7.49
C PHE A 181 16.76 -8.49 -7.38
N GLY A 182 17.17 -8.12 -6.17
CA GLY A 182 18.08 -6.99 -5.93
C GLY A 182 19.47 -7.16 -6.52
N PHE A 183 19.89 -8.42 -6.78
CA PHE A 183 21.16 -8.77 -7.41
C PHE A 183 21.08 -8.84 -8.94
N SER A 184 19.91 -8.61 -9.53
CA SER A 184 19.74 -8.60 -10.99
C SER A 184 20.47 -7.42 -11.62
N ASP A 185 21.00 -7.61 -12.83
CA ASP A 185 21.56 -6.52 -13.64
C ASP A 185 20.48 -5.62 -14.24
N ILE A 186 19.23 -6.10 -14.23
CA ILE A 186 18.08 -5.35 -14.74
C ILE A 186 17.58 -4.37 -13.67
N VAL A 187 17.73 -3.06 -13.91
CA VAL A 187 17.37 -1.99 -12.95
C VAL A 187 15.89 -2.07 -12.55
N MET A 188 15.00 -2.47 -13.46
CA MET A 188 13.57 -2.67 -13.17
C MET A 188 13.34 -3.69 -12.06
N MET A 189 14.09 -4.79 -12.06
CA MET A 189 14.01 -5.82 -11.02
C MET A 189 14.48 -5.28 -9.67
N LYS A 190 15.51 -4.42 -9.68
CA LYS A 190 15.98 -3.72 -8.48
C LYS A 190 14.90 -2.80 -7.90
N TYR A 191 14.13 -2.08 -8.73
CA TYR A 191 13.03 -1.24 -8.24
C TYR A 191 12.01 -2.06 -7.45
N ILE A 192 11.59 -3.20 -7.99
CA ILE A 192 10.63 -4.10 -7.34
C ILE A 192 11.25 -4.67 -6.06
N ALA A 193 12.48 -5.16 -6.12
CA ALA A 193 13.17 -5.74 -4.97
C ALA A 193 13.26 -4.76 -3.80
N TYR A 194 13.86 -3.62 -4.01
CA TYR A 194 14.05 -2.62 -2.95
C TYR A 194 12.75 -1.98 -2.52
N GLY A 195 11.80 -1.77 -3.45
CA GLY A 195 10.46 -1.31 -3.11
C GLY A 195 9.76 -2.26 -2.14
N MET A 196 9.79 -3.55 -2.43
CA MET A 196 9.20 -4.57 -1.55
C MET A 196 9.95 -4.68 -0.21
N ILE A 197 11.29 -4.67 -0.22
CA ILE A 197 12.09 -4.75 1.00
C ILE A 197 11.77 -3.59 1.94
N PHE A 198 11.83 -2.35 1.45
CA PHE A 198 11.56 -1.18 2.29
C PHE A 198 10.11 -1.09 2.74
N ALA A 199 9.16 -1.40 1.86
CA ALA A 199 7.75 -1.45 2.23
C ALA A 199 7.52 -2.43 3.38
N LEU A 200 8.01 -3.66 3.25
CA LEU A 200 7.84 -4.70 4.27
C LEU A 200 8.58 -4.37 5.58
N LEU A 201 9.80 -3.80 5.51
CA LEU A 201 10.53 -3.38 6.68
C LEU A 201 9.77 -2.27 7.43
N ILE A 202 9.31 -1.24 6.73
CA ILE A 202 8.57 -0.13 7.33
C ILE A 202 7.24 -0.63 7.89
N ASP A 203 6.48 -1.41 7.10
CA ASP A 203 5.17 -1.91 7.49
C ASP A 203 5.26 -2.84 8.71
N ALA A 204 6.11 -3.86 8.65
CA ALA A 204 6.21 -4.86 9.72
C ALA A 204 6.84 -4.32 11.01
N THR A 205 7.73 -3.33 10.94
CA THR A 205 8.42 -2.78 12.12
C THR A 205 7.78 -1.49 12.61
N ILE A 206 7.90 -0.41 11.85
CA ILE A 206 7.49 0.93 12.28
C ILE A 206 5.97 1.03 12.36
N VAL A 207 5.29 0.67 11.28
CA VAL A 207 3.84 0.89 11.21
C VAL A 207 3.13 -0.09 12.14
N ARG A 208 3.38 -1.35 12.02
CA ARG A 208 2.61 -2.40 12.69
C ARG A 208 2.98 -2.63 14.14
N MET A 209 4.27 -2.60 14.46
CA MET A 209 4.73 -2.82 15.84
C MET A 209 4.68 -1.55 16.69
N LEU A 210 4.74 -0.37 16.09
CA LEU A 210 4.81 0.89 16.81
C LEU A 210 3.58 1.78 16.56
N LEU A 211 3.30 2.18 15.32
CA LEU A 211 2.27 3.17 15.03
C LEU A 211 0.86 2.63 15.25
N VAL A 212 0.56 1.41 14.80
CA VAL A 212 -0.79 0.83 14.96
C VAL A 212 -1.16 0.70 16.43
N PRO A 213 -0.35 0.07 17.32
CA PRO A 213 -0.65 0.02 18.73
C PRO A 213 -0.73 1.40 19.39
N ALA A 214 0.19 2.32 19.06
CA ALA A 214 0.22 3.67 19.62
C ALA A 214 -1.05 4.46 19.29
N VAL A 215 -1.46 4.46 18.02
CA VAL A 215 -2.69 5.14 17.58
C VAL A 215 -3.93 4.50 18.20
N MET A 216 -3.98 3.17 18.29
CA MET A 216 -5.10 2.48 18.92
C MET A 216 -5.17 2.78 20.43
N HIS A 217 -4.03 2.85 21.11
CA HIS A 217 -3.97 3.25 22.52
C HIS A 217 -4.43 4.70 22.73
N LEU A 218 -4.08 5.60 21.81
CA LEU A 218 -4.49 7.00 21.85
C LEU A 218 -6.01 7.17 21.64
N LEU A 219 -6.58 6.44 20.67
CA LEU A 219 -8.01 6.50 20.35
C LEU A 219 -8.88 5.73 21.35
N ARG A 220 -8.34 4.81 22.13
CA ARG A 220 -9.03 4.02 23.13
C ARG A 220 -10.36 3.43 22.63
N GLU A 221 -11.48 3.79 23.29
CA GLU A 221 -12.82 3.28 22.92
C GLU A 221 -13.34 3.80 21.57
N ASP A 222 -12.83 4.92 21.09
CA ASP A 222 -13.21 5.48 19.77
C ASP A 222 -12.80 4.57 18.60
N ASN A 223 -11.80 3.68 18.80
CA ASN A 223 -11.46 2.66 17.80
C ASN A 223 -12.65 1.79 17.40
N TRP A 224 -13.59 1.57 18.32
CA TRP A 224 -14.73 0.67 18.15
C TRP A 224 -15.99 1.41 17.70
N TRP A 225 -15.89 2.71 17.45
CA TRP A 225 -17.04 3.51 17.05
C TRP A 225 -17.59 3.08 15.69
N ALA A 226 -18.92 2.92 15.64
CA ALA A 226 -19.65 2.63 14.42
C ALA A 226 -20.96 3.40 14.37
N PRO A 227 -21.35 3.97 13.23
CA PRO A 227 -22.67 4.56 13.05
C PRO A 227 -23.78 3.50 13.19
N SER A 228 -24.98 3.91 13.57
CA SER A 228 -26.10 3.00 13.85
C SER A 228 -26.46 2.07 12.67
N TRP A 229 -26.40 2.58 11.45
CA TRP A 229 -26.68 1.79 10.24
C TRP A 229 -25.66 0.65 10.05
N LEU A 230 -24.38 0.88 10.36
CA LEU A 230 -23.33 -0.14 10.25
C LEU A 230 -23.54 -1.24 11.29
N ARG A 231 -23.92 -0.90 12.51
CA ARG A 231 -24.25 -1.89 13.55
C ARG A 231 -25.41 -2.79 13.15
N HIS A 232 -26.46 -2.24 12.55
CA HIS A 232 -27.57 -3.05 12.02
C HIS A 232 -27.14 -3.96 10.88
N ALA A 233 -26.35 -3.45 9.93
CA ALA A 233 -25.83 -4.25 8.82
C ALA A 233 -24.95 -5.42 9.31
N THR A 234 -24.06 -5.17 10.26
CA THR A 234 -23.19 -6.23 10.81
C THR A 234 -23.98 -7.29 11.58
N THR A 235 -25.01 -6.92 12.36
CA THR A 235 -25.89 -7.88 13.06
C THR A 235 -26.69 -8.74 12.10
N THR A 236 -27.11 -8.20 10.96
CA THR A 236 -27.85 -8.95 9.93
C THR A 236 -26.94 -9.92 9.18
N LEU A 237 -25.73 -9.49 8.80
CA LEU A 237 -24.77 -10.30 8.05
C LEU A 237 -24.13 -11.41 8.90
N THR A 238 -23.88 -11.16 10.17
CA THR A 238 -23.34 -12.18 11.10
C THR A 238 -24.44 -13.10 11.65
N GLY A 239 -25.67 -12.95 11.14
CA GLY A 239 -26.77 -13.89 11.38
C GLY A 239 -27.11 -14.04 12.84
N GLY A 240 -27.34 -12.95 13.59
CA GLY A 240 -27.87 -13.05 14.97
C GLY A 240 -27.27 -14.20 15.83
N ALA A 241 -26.11 -14.70 15.44
CA ALA A 241 -25.43 -15.76 16.15
C ALA A 241 -24.87 -15.22 17.48
N THR A 242 -25.79 -14.88 18.36
CA THR A 242 -25.58 -15.11 19.78
C THR A 242 -25.42 -16.61 19.93
N HIS A 243 -24.25 -17.11 19.57
CA HIS A 243 -23.84 -18.42 20.02
C HIS A 243 -23.86 -18.36 21.54
N ARG A 244 -24.92 -18.94 22.15
CA ARG A 244 -24.95 -19.45 23.50
C ARG A 244 -23.93 -20.62 23.62
N GLY A 245 -22.72 -20.44 23.13
CA GLY A 245 -21.56 -21.26 23.47
C GLY A 245 -20.91 -20.60 24.68
N LYS A 246 -20.70 -21.35 25.76
CA LYS A 246 -19.95 -20.91 26.93
C LYS A 246 -18.68 -20.20 26.48
N THR A 247 -18.70 -18.87 26.50
CA THR A 247 -17.49 -18.06 26.31
C THR A 247 -16.62 -18.27 27.55
N VAL A 248 -15.50 -18.92 27.39
CA VAL A 248 -14.49 -18.96 28.43
C VAL A 248 -14.02 -17.53 28.62
N PRO A 249 -14.12 -16.97 29.85
CA PRO A 249 -13.70 -15.59 30.10
C PRO A 249 -12.21 -15.41 29.75
N PHE A 250 -11.84 -14.24 29.23
CA PHE A 250 -10.47 -13.92 28.83
C PHE A 250 -9.44 -14.15 29.97
N THR A 251 -9.89 -14.05 31.24
CA THR A 251 -9.07 -14.26 32.42
C THR A 251 -8.59 -15.71 32.65
N GLU A 252 -9.19 -16.69 31.98
CA GLU A 252 -8.78 -18.13 32.15
C GLU A 252 -7.79 -18.59 31.07
N LEU A 253 -7.35 -17.72 30.15
CA LEU A 253 -6.43 -18.04 29.05
C LEU A 253 -5.00 -17.50 29.25
N LYS A 254 -4.62 -17.19 30.51
CA LYS A 254 -3.24 -16.81 30.84
C LYS A 254 -2.37 -18.04 31.11
#